data_39bd311afb15fd68102acfd2e6a7fd64
#
_entry.id   39bd311afb15fd68102acfd2e6a7fd64
#
_cell.length_a   1.000
_cell.length_b   1.000
_cell.length_c   1.000
_cell.angle_alpha   90.00
_cell.angle_beta   90.00
_cell.angle_gamma   90.00
#
_symmetry.space_group_name_H-M   'P 1'
#
loop_
_entity.id
_entity.type
_entity.pdbx_description
1 polymer ?
#
loop_
_entity_poly.entity_id
_entity_poly.type
_entity_poly.pdbx_seq_one_letter_code
_entity_poly.pdbx_strand_id
1 'polypeptide(L)'
;DDDSVDSAMFLYMHICGDFGTSGFPGTFKIFFTDVVVNMARSMAILTLPMPVFVDDMALIGAVTPRLEKEWDDFKAFLRSIGVPMKELKERLASTFQLMLGFWWDSIQRTRTLDSKKLDQYLEMFCLFSRSSALSLTQMQSCAGRMQRSILTLPPGAACMLASIYALMSGLTLGFQKRRVSKAVREDLVAISDLLQL
;
A
#
# COMPACT_ATOMS: atom_id res chain seq x y z
N ASP A 1 21.38 -19.56 -29.20
CA ASP A 1 21.28 -18.21 -28.64
C ASP A 1 20.13 -18.13 -27.62
N ASP A 2 19.91 -19.26 -26.96
CA ASP A 2 18.87 -19.44 -25.93
C ASP A 2 19.33 -18.88 -24.55
N ASP A 3 20.64 -18.63 -24.41
CA ASP A 3 21.24 -18.23 -23.14
C ASP A 3 20.90 -16.78 -22.69
N SER A 4 20.53 -15.91 -23.65
CA SER A 4 20.21 -14.51 -23.33
C SER A 4 18.81 -14.33 -22.72
N VAL A 5 17.88 -15.22 -23.07
CA VAL A 5 16.49 -15.19 -22.53
C VAL A 5 16.47 -15.75 -21.11
N ASP A 6 17.24 -16.83 -20.88
CA ASP A 6 17.34 -17.44 -19.55
C ASP A 6 18.06 -16.53 -18.54
N SER A 7 19.10 -15.81 -18.98
CA SER A 7 19.80 -14.86 -18.11
C SER A 7 18.95 -13.63 -17.75
N ALA A 8 18.13 -13.13 -18.67
CA ALA A 8 17.20 -12.04 -18.41
C ALA A 8 16.06 -12.48 -17.49
N MET A 9 15.54 -13.68 -17.66
CA MET A 9 14.48 -14.25 -16.82
C MET A 9 14.99 -14.58 -15.42
N PHE A 10 16.21 -15.08 -15.31
CA PHE A 10 16.87 -15.33 -14.03
C PHE A 10 17.15 -14.02 -13.26
N LEU A 11 17.62 -12.99 -13.92
CA LEU A 11 17.85 -11.68 -13.32
C LEU A 11 16.54 -11.06 -12.81
N TYR A 12 15.45 -11.21 -13.57
CA TYR A 12 14.13 -10.74 -13.16
C TYR A 12 13.59 -11.48 -11.93
N MET A 13 13.69 -12.80 -11.87
CA MET A 13 13.28 -13.60 -10.71
C MET A 13 14.10 -13.28 -9.47
N HIS A 14 15.40 -13.04 -9.61
CA HIS A 14 16.28 -12.65 -8.51
C HIS A 14 15.91 -11.26 -7.96
N ILE A 15 15.61 -10.32 -8.83
CA ILE A 15 15.14 -8.97 -8.47
C ILE A 15 13.77 -9.02 -7.77
N CYS A 16 12.85 -9.87 -8.20
CA CYS A 16 11.55 -10.04 -7.56
C CYS A 16 11.60 -10.77 -6.20
N GLY A 17 12.69 -11.46 -5.88
CA GLY A 17 12.87 -12.21 -4.63
C GLY A 17 13.41 -11.38 -3.46
N ASP A 18 14.08 -10.28 -3.72
CA ASP A 18 14.80 -9.50 -2.71
C ASP A 18 13.92 -8.40 -2.06
N PHE A 19 12.83 -8.80 -1.41
CA PHE A 19 12.10 -7.92 -0.52
C PHE A 19 12.96 -7.57 0.70
N GLY A 20 13.46 -6.34 0.76
CA GLY A 20 14.20 -5.84 1.91
C GLY A 20 15.40 -4.96 1.57
N THR A 21 15.86 -4.98 0.33
CA THR A 21 16.92 -4.06 -0.13
C THR A 21 16.35 -2.66 -0.33
N SER A 22 16.86 -1.68 0.38
CA SER A 22 16.33 -0.31 0.44
C SER A 22 16.21 0.42 -0.91
N GLY A 23 17.00 0.04 -1.91
CA GLY A 23 16.95 0.61 -3.26
C GLY A 23 15.95 -0.07 -4.20
N PHE A 24 15.42 -1.24 -3.85
CA PHE A 24 14.65 -2.08 -4.75
C PHE A 24 13.31 -1.46 -5.23
N PRO A 25 12.49 -0.84 -4.37
CA PRO A 25 11.27 -0.20 -4.83
C PRO A 25 11.51 0.90 -5.89
N GLY A 26 12.61 1.64 -5.76
CA GLY A 26 13.01 2.65 -6.74
C GLY A 26 13.41 2.03 -8.08
N THR A 27 14.19 0.97 -8.06
CA THR A 27 14.60 0.24 -9.26
C THR A 27 13.40 -0.38 -9.97
N PHE A 28 12.48 -0.99 -9.21
CA PHE A 28 11.24 -1.54 -9.78
C PHE A 28 10.37 -0.45 -10.41
N LYS A 29 10.24 0.72 -9.75
CA LYS A 29 9.52 1.86 -10.30
C LYS A 29 10.11 2.29 -11.65
N ILE A 30 11.43 2.47 -11.73
CA ILE A 30 12.10 2.87 -12.97
C ILE A 30 11.88 1.82 -14.06
N PHE A 31 12.16 0.56 -13.78
CA PHE A 31 12.05 -0.49 -14.78
C PHE A 31 10.60 -0.75 -15.19
N PHE A 32 9.71 -0.99 -14.22
CA PHE A 32 8.35 -1.40 -14.53
C PHE A 32 7.46 -0.21 -14.90
N THR A 33 7.40 0.82 -14.05
CA THR A 33 6.49 1.95 -14.28
C THR A 33 7.00 2.87 -15.39
N ASP A 34 8.27 3.25 -15.34
CA ASP A 34 8.80 4.26 -16.26
C ASP A 34 9.19 3.67 -17.63
N VAL A 35 9.49 2.36 -17.72
CA VAL A 35 9.81 1.70 -19.00
C VAL A 35 8.63 0.86 -19.49
N VAL A 36 8.26 -0.20 -18.78
CA VAL A 36 7.29 -1.20 -19.28
C VAL A 36 5.90 -0.59 -19.46
N VAL A 37 5.39 0.14 -18.49
CA VAL A 37 4.06 0.79 -18.58
C VAL A 37 4.04 1.87 -19.66
N ASN A 38 5.08 2.68 -19.76
CA ASN A 38 5.15 3.69 -20.82
C ASN A 38 5.33 3.09 -22.22
N MET A 39 6.02 1.95 -22.32
CA MET A 39 6.11 1.21 -23.57
C MET A 39 4.74 0.69 -24.01
N ALA A 40 3.98 0.07 -23.09
CA ALA A 40 2.61 -0.35 -23.38
C ALA A 40 1.69 0.82 -23.78
N ARG A 41 1.88 1.99 -23.18
CA ARG A 41 1.16 3.23 -23.55
C ARG A 41 1.54 3.71 -24.93
N SER A 42 2.83 3.74 -25.27
CA SER A 42 3.30 4.17 -26.60
C SER A 42 2.82 3.25 -27.73
N MET A 43 2.57 1.98 -27.42
CA MET A 43 2.01 0.98 -28.33
C MET A 43 0.46 0.99 -28.37
N ALA A 44 -0.20 1.91 -27.65
CA ALA A 44 -1.64 1.97 -27.48
C ALA A 44 -2.30 0.70 -26.92
N ILE A 45 -1.52 -0.14 -26.25
CA ILE A 45 -2.00 -1.32 -25.52
C ILE A 45 -2.69 -0.88 -24.23
N LEU A 46 -2.16 0.17 -23.59
CA LEU A 46 -2.65 0.71 -22.32
C LEU A 46 -3.04 2.17 -22.51
N THR A 47 -4.34 2.45 -22.49
CA THR A 47 -4.90 3.81 -22.65
C THR A 47 -5.55 4.33 -21.37
N LEU A 48 -6.06 3.44 -20.53
CA LEU A 48 -6.69 3.75 -19.26
C LEU A 48 -5.66 4.07 -18.17
N PRO A 49 -6.04 4.83 -17.13
CA PRO A 49 -5.19 5.04 -15.96
C PRO A 49 -4.81 3.74 -15.28
N MET A 50 -3.52 3.54 -15.03
CA MET A 50 -3.00 2.38 -14.32
C MET A 50 -2.02 2.83 -13.23
N PRO A 51 -2.50 3.06 -11.99
CA PRO A 51 -1.62 3.24 -10.87
C PRO A 51 -0.85 1.95 -10.57
N VAL A 52 0.44 2.10 -10.32
CA VAL A 52 1.35 1.03 -9.92
C VAL A 52 1.96 1.39 -8.57
N PHE A 53 1.90 0.46 -7.64
CA PHE A 53 2.54 0.59 -6.35
C PHE A 53 3.40 -0.66 -6.07
N VAL A 54 4.68 -0.55 -6.36
CA VAL A 54 5.64 -1.66 -6.35
C VAL A 54 5.14 -2.78 -7.27
N ASP A 55 4.73 -3.92 -6.72
CA ASP A 55 4.20 -5.10 -7.44
C ASP A 55 2.66 -5.10 -7.59
N ASP A 56 1.96 -4.20 -6.90
CA ASP A 56 0.51 -4.05 -7.03
C ASP A 56 0.16 -3.05 -8.15
N MET A 57 -0.69 -3.47 -9.09
CA MET A 57 -1.17 -2.63 -10.17
C MET A 57 -2.69 -2.76 -10.33
N ALA A 58 -3.34 -1.69 -10.75
CA ALA A 58 -4.77 -1.68 -11.01
C ALA A 58 -5.09 -0.87 -12.27
N LEU A 59 -5.90 -1.41 -13.16
CA LEU A 59 -6.45 -0.67 -14.29
C LEU A 59 -7.75 0.01 -13.85
N ILE A 60 -7.87 1.31 -14.08
CA ILE A 60 -9.02 2.11 -13.65
C ILE A 60 -9.82 2.56 -14.86
N GLY A 61 -11.12 2.22 -14.88
CA GLY A 61 -12.04 2.61 -15.94
C GLY A 61 -13.46 2.19 -15.63
N ALA A 62 -14.39 2.53 -16.52
CA ALA A 62 -15.73 1.97 -16.46
C ALA A 62 -15.69 0.45 -16.64
N VAL A 63 -16.47 -0.28 -15.87
CA VAL A 63 -16.57 -1.75 -15.99
C VAL A 63 -17.30 -2.08 -17.30
N THR A 64 -16.54 -2.25 -18.34
CA THR A 64 -17.00 -2.50 -19.71
C THR A 64 -16.10 -3.54 -20.38
N PRO A 65 -16.57 -4.18 -21.48
CA PRO A 65 -15.71 -5.08 -22.26
C PRO A 65 -14.39 -4.46 -22.72
N ARG A 66 -14.34 -3.12 -22.87
CA ARG A 66 -13.11 -2.39 -23.18
C ARG A 66 -12.08 -2.49 -22.06
N LEU A 67 -12.50 -2.34 -20.80
CA LEU A 67 -11.60 -2.45 -19.65
C LEU A 67 -10.98 -3.84 -19.58
N GLU A 68 -11.81 -4.87 -19.74
CA GLU A 68 -11.37 -6.28 -19.70
C GLU A 68 -10.42 -6.58 -20.86
N LYS A 69 -10.77 -6.14 -22.07
CA LYS A 69 -9.91 -6.31 -23.24
C LYS A 69 -8.55 -5.63 -23.07
N GLU A 70 -8.52 -4.38 -22.61
CA GLU A 70 -7.27 -3.64 -22.40
C GLU A 70 -6.40 -4.30 -21.32
N TRP A 71 -7.02 -4.86 -20.28
CA TRP A 71 -6.31 -5.66 -19.28
C TRP A 71 -5.72 -6.95 -19.85
N ASP A 72 -6.48 -7.66 -20.67
CA ASP A 72 -5.99 -8.89 -21.33
C ASP A 72 -4.88 -8.61 -22.33
N ASP A 73 -5.01 -7.55 -23.13
CA ASP A 73 -3.96 -7.10 -24.07
C ASP A 73 -2.68 -6.73 -23.31
N PHE A 74 -2.81 -6.05 -22.16
CA PHE A 74 -1.67 -5.71 -21.32
C PHE A 74 -1.01 -6.96 -20.72
N LYS A 75 -1.79 -7.93 -20.24
CA LYS A 75 -1.23 -9.21 -19.76
C LYS A 75 -0.50 -9.96 -20.88
N ALA A 76 -1.06 -9.99 -22.08
CA ALA A 76 -0.41 -10.60 -23.24
C ALA A 76 0.91 -9.91 -23.58
N PHE A 77 0.94 -8.58 -23.52
CA PHE A 77 2.15 -7.80 -23.69
C PHE A 77 3.20 -8.14 -22.63
N LEU A 78 2.83 -8.16 -21.33
CA LEU A 78 3.76 -8.53 -20.25
C LEU A 78 4.35 -9.93 -20.46
N ARG A 79 3.53 -10.91 -20.86
CA ARG A 79 4.01 -12.27 -21.19
C ARG A 79 4.99 -12.25 -22.36
N SER A 80 4.72 -11.45 -23.40
CA SER A 80 5.58 -11.37 -24.57
C SER A 80 6.97 -10.82 -24.29
N ILE A 81 7.12 -10.01 -23.25
CA ILE A 81 8.41 -9.45 -22.78
C ILE A 81 9.00 -10.19 -21.59
N GLY A 82 8.44 -11.36 -21.24
CA GLY A 82 8.94 -12.21 -20.17
C GLY A 82 8.66 -11.72 -18.74
N VAL A 83 7.72 -10.78 -18.55
CA VAL A 83 7.32 -10.33 -17.21
C VAL A 83 6.32 -11.30 -16.59
N PRO A 84 6.68 -12.07 -15.55
CA PRO A 84 5.77 -13.02 -14.94
C PRO A 84 4.68 -12.32 -14.13
N MET A 85 3.45 -12.80 -14.26
CA MET A 85 2.32 -12.37 -13.48
C MET A 85 1.81 -13.50 -12.59
N LYS A 86 1.40 -13.16 -11.38
CA LYS A 86 0.79 -14.11 -10.44
C LYS A 86 -0.73 -14.14 -10.65
N GLU A 87 -1.20 -14.94 -11.60
CA GLU A 87 -2.62 -15.04 -12.00
C GLU A 87 -3.56 -15.33 -10.82
N LEU A 88 -3.12 -16.12 -9.84
CA LEU A 88 -3.90 -16.41 -8.62
C LEU A 88 -4.24 -15.18 -7.77
N LYS A 89 -3.55 -14.05 -7.97
CA LYS A 89 -3.82 -12.79 -7.30
C LYS A 89 -4.66 -11.82 -8.15
N GLU A 90 -4.92 -12.18 -9.39
CA GLU A 90 -5.74 -11.37 -10.28
C GLU A 90 -7.18 -11.29 -9.74
N ARG A 91 -7.77 -10.12 -9.87
CA ARG A 91 -9.16 -9.87 -9.49
C ARG A 91 -9.93 -9.39 -10.71
N LEU A 92 -11.14 -9.90 -10.84
CA LEU A 92 -12.06 -9.45 -11.87
C LEU A 92 -12.43 -7.97 -11.66
N ALA A 93 -12.77 -7.29 -12.76
CA ALA A 93 -13.25 -5.92 -12.71
C ALA A 93 -14.49 -5.81 -11.82
N SER A 94 -14.48 -4.86 -10.89
CA SER A 94 -15.58 -4.62 -9.97
C SER A 94 -15.58 -3.17 -9.49
N THR A 95 -16.76 -2.67 -9.16
CA THR A 95 -16.92 -1.34 -8.53
C THR A 95 -16.48 -1.32 -7.07
N PHE A 96 -16.28 -2.49 -6.46
CA PHE A 96 -15.86 -2.68 -5.08
C PHE A 96 -14.64 -3.60 -5.03
N GLN A 97 -13.47 -3.05 -4.72
CA GLN A 97 -12.18 -3.76 -4.79
C GLN A 97 -11.31 -3.52 -3.56
N LEU A 98 -10.65 -4.59 -3.11
CA LEU A 98 -9.59 -4.49 -2.09
C LEU A 98 -8.24 -4.23 -2.79
N MET A 99 -7.65 -3.06 -2.57
CA MET A 99 -6.33 -2.71 -3.07
C MET A 99 -5.51 -2.00 -1.97
N LEU A 100 -4.26 -2.39 -1.81
CA LEU A 100 -3.34 -1.85 -0.79
C LEU A 100 -3.90 -1.92 0.64
N GLY A 101 -4.81 -2.88 0.89
CA GLY A 101 -5.45 -3.08 2.20
C GLY A 101 -6.55 -2.09 2.55
N PHE A 102 -7.12 -1.47 1.52
CA PHE A 102 -8.35 -0.68 1.59
C PHE A 102 -9.38 -1.26 0.65
N TRP A 103 -10.61 -1.30 1.10
CA TRP A 103 -11.76 -1.49 0.23
C TRP A 103 -12.11 -0.17 -0.43
N TRP A 104 -12.16 -0.16 -1.74
CA TRP A 104 -12.52 0.97 -2.58
C TRP A 104 -13.90 0.72 -3.17
N ASP A 105 -14.85 1.60 -2.89
CA ASP A 105 -16.18 1.62 -3.51
C ASP A 105 -16.26 2.81 -4.48
N SER A 106 -16.26 2.52 -5.78
CA SER A 106 -16.30 3.55 -6.82
C SER A 106 -17.68 4.17 -7.00
N ILE A 107 -18.76 3.46 -6.60
CA ILE A 107 -20.13 3.96 -6.66
C ILE A 107 -20.37 4.95 -5.53
N GLN A 108 -20.05 4.55 -4.30
CA GLN A 108 -20.22 5.38 -3.12
C GLN A 108 -19.06 6.37 -2.95
N ARG A 109 -17.99 6.22 -3.74
CA ARG A 109 -16.76 7.03 -3.63
C ARG A 109 -16.16 7.01 -2.23
N THR A 110 -16.22 5.86 -1.61
CA THR A 110 -15.69 5.63 -0.25
C THR A 110 -14.46 4.73 -0.28
N ARG A 111 -13.68 4.84 0.77
CA ARG A 111 -12.52 4.01 1.04
C ARG A 111 -12.53 3.62 2.51
N THR A 112 -12.50 2.32 2.79
CA THR A 112 -12.50 1.77 4.15
C THR A 112 -11.31 0.83 4.34
N LEU A 113 -10.84 0.71 5.59
CA LEU A 113 -9.82 -0.29 5.92
C LEU A 113 -10.40 -1.71 5.77
N ASP A 114 -9.54 -2.64 5.36
CA ASP A 114 -9.87 -4.06 5.45
C ASP A 114 -10.16 -4.44 6.91
N SER A 115 -11.24 -5.19 7.15
CA SER A 115 -11.76 -5.49 8.51
C SER A 115 -10.69 -6.10 9.42
N LYS A 116 -9.90 -7.05 8.91
CA LYS A 116 -8.81 -7.68 9.69
C LYS A 116 -7.75 -6.67 10.13
N LYS A 117 -7.46 -5.68 9.29
CA LYS A 117 -6.52 -4.61 9.63
C LYS A 117 -7.14 -3.62 10.60
N LEU A 118 -8.41 -3.30 10.43
CA LEU A 118 -9.16 -2.44 11.33
C LEU A 118 -9.11 -3.01 12.75
N ASP A 119 -9.49 -4.28 12.93
CA ASP A 119 -9.46 -4.94 14.24
C ASP A 119 -8.07 -4.89 14.89
N GLN A 120 -7.03 -5.24 14.12
CA GLN A 120 -5.64 -5.17 14.61
C GLN A 120 -5.21 -3.75 15.03
N TYR A 121 -5.70 -2.72 14.33
CA TYR A 121 -5.37 -1.34 14.64
C TYR A 121 -6.09 -0.88 15.90
N LEU A 122 -7.39 -1.18 16.02
CA LEU A 122 -8.19 -0.86 17.20
C LEU A 122 -7.64 -1.54 18.47
N GLU A 123 -7.29 -2.83 18.36
CA GLU A 123 -6.67 -3.56 19.47
C GLU A 123 -5.36 -2.89 19.92
N MET A 124 -4.49 -2.53 18.99
CA MET A 124 -3.24 -1.86 19.29
C MET A 124 -3.45 -0.47 19.90
N PHE A 125 -4.35 0.33 19.35
CA PHE A 125 -4.63 1.68 19.88
C PHE A 125 -5.19 1.59 21.30
N CYS A 126 -6.09 0.65 21.57
CA CYS A 126 -6.59 0.36 22.90
C CYS A 126 -5.48 -0.04 23.87
N LEU A 127 -4.60 -0.97 23.46
CA LEU A 127 -3.46 -1.40 24.28
C LEU A 127 -2.52 -0.23 24.60
N PHE A 128 -2.17 0.57 23.61
CA PHE A 128 -1.20 1.65 23.76
C PHE A 128 -1.77 2.84 24.52
N SER A 129 -3.06 3.14 24.38
CA SER A 129 -3.73 4.18 25.20
C SER A 129 -3.71 3.87 26.69
N ARG A 130 -3.69 2.59 27.07
CA ARG A 130 -3.62 2.12 28.46
C ARG A 130 -2.20 1.91 28.98
N SER A 131 -1.20 1.90 28.10
CA SER A 131 0.19 1.65 28.46
C SER A 131 0.78 2.83 29.23
N SER A 132 1.64 2.56 30.21
CA SER A 132 2.36 3.61 30.95
C SER A 132 3.48 4.24 30.14
N ALA A 133 4.18 3.43 29.32
CA ALA A 133 5.27 3.86 28.47
C ALA A 133 5.33 2.99 27.19
N LEU A 134 5.83 3.58 26.09
CA LEU A 134 6.05 2.90 24.82
C LEU A 134 7.52 3.05 24.39
N SER A 135 8.04 2.02 23.73
CA SER A 135 9.35 2.11 23.07
C SER A 135 9.24 2.88 21.74
N LEU A 136 10.37 3.39 21.24
CA LEU A 136 10.41 4.06 19.93
C LEU A 136 9.85 3.15 18.82
N THR A 137 10.21 1.86 18.81
CA THR A 137 9.68 0.90 17.83
C THR A 137 8.15 0.77 17.92
N GLN A 138 7.60 0.73 19.13
CA GLN A 138 6.15 0.69 19.34
C GLN A 138 5.47 1.99 18.88
N MET A 139 6.07 3.14 19.18
CA MET A 139 5.57 4.44 18.74
C MET A 139 5.61 4.58 17.20
N GLN A 140 6.67 4.14 16.54
CA GLN A 140 6.78 4.12 15.08
C GLN A 140 5.70 3.22 14.45
N SER A 141 5.49 2.02 15.01
CA SER A 141 4.44 1.12 14.55
C SER A 141 3.05 1.74 14.73
N CYS A 142 2.83 2.41 15.86
CA CYS A 142 1.58 3.13 16.14
C CYS A 142 1.35 4.28 15.14
N ALA A 143 2.35 5.14 14.96
CA ALA A 143 2.28 6.28 14.04
C ALA A 143 1.98 5.82 12.59
N GLY A 144 2.64 4.76 12.12
CA GLY A 144 2.39 4.21 10.79
C GLY A 144 0.95 3.69 10.61
N ARG A 145 0.37 3.06 11.65
CA ARG A 145 -1.03 2.60 11.61
C ARG A 145 -2.02 3.76 11.72
N MET A 146 -1.76 4.74 12.58
CA MET A 146 -2.54 5.97 12.64
C MET A 146 -2.53 6.69 11.28
N GLN A 147 -1.35 6.87 10.68
CA GLN A 147 -1.18 7.50 9.39
C GLN A 147 -1.98 6.78 8.29
N ARG A 148 -2.01 5.45 8.33
CA ARG A 148 -2.80 4.65 7.41
C ARG A 148 -4.30 4.80 7.66
N SER A 149 -4.72 4.81 8.92
CA SER A 149 -6.13 5.00 9.33
C SER A 149 -6.68 6.36 8.88
N ILE A 150 -5.89 7.42 9.00
CA ILE A 150 -6.26 8.78 8.60
C ILE A 150 -6.64 8.86 7.11
N LEU A 151 -6.13 7.97 6.28
CA LEU A 151 -6.54 7.92 4.87
C LEU A 151 -8.02 7.56 4.68
N THR A 152 -8.69 6.99 5.66
CA THR A 152 -10.12 6.65 5.63
C THR A 152 -10.99 7.60 6.46
N LEU A 153 -10.38 8.56 7.15
CA LEU A 153 -11.02 9.51 8.03
C LEU A 153 -11.14 10.91 7.38
N PRO A 154 -11.95 11.80 7.94
CA PRO A 154 -12.02 13.18 7.49
C PRO A 154 -10.65 13.88 7.53
N PRO A 155 -10.39 14.87 6.66
CA PRO A 155 -9.06 15.51 6.53
C PRO A 155 -8.49 16.07 7.82
N GLY A 156 -9.32 16.52 8.76
CA GLY A 156 -8.90 17.03 10.07
C GLY A 156 -8.26 15.98 10.99
N ALA A 157 -8.48 14.69 10.76
CA ALA A 157 -7.93 13.63 11.61
C ALA A 157 -6.39 13.57 11.58
N ALA A 158 -5.76 14.19 10.59
CA ALA A 158 -4.29 14.24 10.49
C ALA A 158 -3.62 14.97 11.68
N CYS A 159 -4.32 15.89 12.36
CA CYS A 159 -3.78 16.56 13.54
C CYS A 159 -3.47 15.60 14.71
N MET A 160 -4.17 14.47 14.79
CA MET A 160 -3.96 13.44 15.82
C MET A 160 -2.57 12.77 15.73
N LEU A 161 -1.86 12.91 14.60
CA LEU A 161 -0.48 12.43 14.50
C LEU A 161 0.54 13.29 15.25
N ALA A 162 0.21 14.55 15.53
CA ALA A 162 1.17 15.49 16.12
C ALA A 162 1.69 15.01 17.48
N SER A 163 0.81 14.48 18.34
CA SER A 163 1.15 14.03 19.69
C SER A 163 2.10 12.84 19.70
N ILE A 164 1.90 11.84 18.81
CA ILE A 164 2.76 10.66 18.72
C ILE A 164 4.13 11.02 18.12
N TYR A 165 4.20 11.92 17.13
CA TYR A 165 5.46 12.41 16.61
C TYR A 165 6.25 13.23 17.62
N ALA A 166 5.57 14.11 18.40
CA ALA A 166 6.18 14.83 19.51
C ALA A 166 6.74 13.86 20.58
N LEU A 167 6.03 12.76 20.86
CA LEU A 167 6.48 11.74 21.80
C LEU A 167 7.75 11.03 21.29
N MET A 168 7.92 10.82 20.00
CA MET A 168 9.10 10.20 19.40
C MET A 168 10.32 11.14 19.28
N SER A 169 10.09 12.44 19.31
CA SER A 169 11.14 13.45 19.07
C SER A 169 12.36 13.24 19.98
N GLY A 170 13.55 13.23 19.40
CA GLY A 170 14.83 13.05 20.11
C GLY A 170 15.14 11.61 20.53
N LEU A 171 14.31 10.62 20.19
CA LEU A 171 14.65 9.22 20.36
C LEU A 171 15.32 8.69 19.09
N THR A 172 16.39 7.90 19.26
CA THR A 172 17.19 7.36 18.14
C THR A 172 17.26 5.83 18.13
N LEU A 173 17.14 5.21 19.31
CA LEU A 173 17.27 3.76 19.46
C LEU A 173 15.89 3.12 19.74
N GLY A 174 15.57 2.05 19.02
CA GLY A 174 14.25 1.41 19.05
C GLY A 174 13.76 0.99 20.45
N PHE A 175 14.66 0.65 21.35
CA PHE A 175 14.34 0.23 22.72
C PHE A 175 14.14 1.40 23.71
N GLN A 176 14.51 2.62 23.34
CA GLN A 176 14.27 3.80 24.19
C GLN A 176 12.77 3.98 24.43
N LYS A 177 12.40 4.20 25.71
CA LYS A 177 10.99 4.31 26.11
C LYS A 177 10.68 5.71 26.58
N ARG A 178 9.43 6.15 26.34
CA ARG A 178 8.85 7.34 26.94
C ARG A 178 7.48 7.05 27.55
N ARG A 179 7.16 7.79 28.62
CA ARG A 179 5.83 7.74 29.23
C ARG A 179 4.80 8.31 28.26
N VAL A 180 3.70 7.57 28.08
CA VAL A 180 2.61 7.99 27.20
C VAL A 180 1.94 9.23 27.78
N SER A 181 1.94 10.32 27.02
CA SER A 181 1.30 11.58 27.44
C SER A 181 -0.23 11.48 27.41
N LYS A 182 -0.91 12.40 28.10
CA LYS A 182 -2.37 12.50 28.06
C LYS A 182 -2.85 12.74 26.62
N ALA A 183 -2.22 13.65 25.90
CA ALA A 183 -2.56 13.96 24.50
C ALA A 183 -2.51 12.72 23.58
N VAL A 184 -1.45 11.90 23.67
CA VAL A 184 -1.36 10.66 22.88
C VAL A 184 -2.50 9.71 23.22
N ARG A 185 -2.89 9.59 24.49
CA ARG A 185 -4.01 8.72 24.89
C ARG A 185 -5.33 9.19 24.30
N GLU A 186 -5.58 10.49 24.38
CA GLU A 186 -6.79 11.13 23.85
C GLU A 186 -6.86 10.97 22.32
N ASP A 187 -5.76 11.18 21.60
CA ASP A 187 -5.70 11.00 20.15
C ASP A 187 -5.91 9.53 19.74
N LEU A 188 -5.35 8.56 20.48
CA LEU A 188 -5.56 7.13 20.21
C LEU A 188 -7.01 6.70 20.44
N VAL A 189 -7.67 7.24 21.44
CA VAL A 189 -9.09 6.99 21.69
C VAL A 189 -9.93 7.64 20.60
N ALA A 190 -9.69 8.92 20.30
CA ALA A 190 -10.45 9.64 19.28
C ALA A 190 -10.33 9.00 17.89
N ILE A 191 -9.13 8.55 17.47
CA ILE A 191 -8.97 7.86 16.19
C ILE A 191 -9.66 6.49 16.19
N SER A 192 -9.67 5.79 17.32
CA SER A 192 -10.40 4.53 17.46
C SER A 192 -11.90 4.71 17.32
N ASP A 193 -12.45 5.74 17.98
CA ASP A 193 -13.88 6.06 17.91
C ASP A 193 -14.29 6.44 16.48
N LEU A 194 -13.48 7.27 15.81
CA LEU A 194 -13.74 7.67 14.41
C LEU A 194 -13.68 6.51 13.42
N LEU A 195 -12.88 5.49 13.69
CA LEU A 195 -12.75 4.31 12.81
C LEU A 195 -13.93 3.33 12.99
N GLN A 196 -14.73 3.48 14.02
CA GLN A 196 -15.90 2.63 14.32
C GLN A 196 -17.23 3.26 13.86
N LEU A 197 -17.19 4.51 13.40
CA LEU A 197 -18.35 5.21 12.79
C LEU A 197 -18.57 4.78 11.34
#